data_2ef85ef8b14ac4696f567ee48ac43d27
#
_entry.id   2ef85ef8b14ac4696f567ee48ac43d27
#
_cell.length_a   1.000
_cell.length_b   1.000
_cell.length_c   1.000
_cell.angle_alpha   90.00
_cell.angle_beta   90.00
_cell.angle_gamma   90.00
#
_symmetry.space_group_name_H-M   'P 1'
#
loop_
_entity.id
_entity.type
_entity.pdbx_description
1 polymer ?
#
loop_
_entity_poly.entity_id
_entity_poly.type
_entity_poly.pdbx_seq_one_letter_code
_entity_poly.pdbx_strand_id
1 'polypeptide(L)' 'MASEGIFYLDSYTRGRVTPLNVSDHATLGVLLEAENISMANAVIMFKDKNGNAKDVAASTAIEEGDSIDIQNASNKSGN' A
#
# COMPACT_ATOMS: atom_id res chain seq x y z
N MET A 1 1.31 -16.67 14.89
CA MET A 1 1.20 -16.49 14.23
C MET A 1 0.91 -15.29 13.78
N ALA A 2 1.26 -14.64 13.90
CA ALA A 2 1.11 -13.46 13.62
C ALA A 2 0.92 -12.97 12.41
N SER A 3 0.98 -12.06 11.88
CA SER A 3 1.08 -11.49 10.56
C SER A 3 0.40 -12.28 9.50
N GLU A 4 -0.70 -12.92 9.83
CA GLU A 4 -1.44 -13.59 8.82
C GLU A 4 -2.61 -12.76 8.44
N GLY A 5 -3.17 -13.02 7.31
CA GLY A 5 -4.32 -12.29 6.84
C GLY A 5 -4.05 -11.62 5.52
N ILE A 6 -5.07 -10.96 5.01
CA ILE A 6 -5.06 -10.36 3.69
C ILE A 6 -5.25 -8.85 3.83
N PHE A 7 -4.52 -8.09 3.05
CA PHE A 7 -4.80 -6.67 2.88
C PHE A 7 -5.07 -6.41 1.40
N TYR A 8 -5.49 -5.20 1.07
CA TYR A 8 -5.90 -4.90 -0.29
C TYR A 8 -5.05 -3.78 -0.86
N LEU A 9 -4.55 -4.00 -2.06
CA LEU A 9 -3.70 -3.02 -2.74
C LEU A 9 -4.38 -2.57 -4.03
N ASP A 10 -4.59 -1.26 -4.16
CA ASP A 10 -5.09 -0.67 -5.38
C ASP A 10 -3.99 0.22 -5.92
N SER A 11 -3.17 -0.31 -6.79
CA SER A 11 -2.00 0.40 -7.29
C SER A 11 -2.13 0.63 -8.79
N TYR A 12 -1.66 1.79 -9.23
CA TYR A 12 -1.65 2.10 -10.66
C TYR A 12 -0.84 1.07 -11.45
N THR A 13 0.05 0.33 -10.79
CA THR A 13 0.85 -0.69 -11.47
C THR A 13 0.07 -1.96 -11.72
N ARG A 14 -1.07 -2.13 -11.07
CA ARG A 14 -1.84 -3.36 -11.19
C ARG A 14 -3.15 -3.21 -11.92
N GLY A 15 -3.69 -2.03 -11.95
CA GLY A 15 -4.93 -1.78 -12.69
C GLY A 15 -6.19 -2.24 -12.00
N ARG A 16 -6.09 -2.88 -10.83
CA ARG A 16 -7.27 -3.29 -10.07
C ARG A 16 -6.87 -3.60 -8.64
N VAL A 17 -7.86 -3.63 -7.77
CA VAL A 17 -7.64 -3.98 -6.37
C VAL A 17 -7.19 -5.44 -6.28
N THR A 18 -6.09 -5.68 -5.62
CA THR A 18 -5.50 -7.01 -5.51
C THR A 18 -5.36 -7.40 -4.05
N PRO A 19 -5.87 -8.55 -3.63
CA PRO A 19 -5.63 -9.02 -2.27
C PRO A 19 -4.23 -9.62 -2.17
N LEU A 20 -3.52 -9.27 -1.11
CA LEU A 20 -2.16 -9.75 -0.89
C LEU A 20 -2.02 -10.24 0.54
N ASN A 21 -1.03 -11.07 0.77
CA ASN A 21 -0.80 -11.61 2.10
C ASN A 21 0.04 -10.67 2.94
N VAL A 22 -0.40 -10.42 4.15
CA VAL A 22 0.35 -9.56 5.07
C VAL A 22 1.72 -10.18 5.34
N SER A 23 1.78 -11.52 5.42
CA SER A 23 3.05 -12.17 5.73
C SER A 23 4.12 -11.94 4.68
N ASP A 24 3.72 -11.61 3.45
CA ASP A 24 4.68 -11.35 2.38
C ASP A 24 5.09 -9.88 2.33
N HIS A 25 4.34 -9.00 2.99
CA HIS A 25 4.59 -7.57 2.91
C HIS A 25 4.37 -6.97 4.30
N ALA A 26 5.39 -7.06 5.14
CA ALA A 26 5.22 -6.70 6.55
C ALA A 26 5.04 -5.20 6.77
N THR A 27 5.64 -4.38 5.93
CA THR A 27 5.56 -2.92 6.09
C THR A 27 5.29 -2.28 4.75
N LEU A 28 4.90 -1.01 4.80
CA LEU A 28 4.66 -0.26 3.57
C LEU A 28 5.93 -0.21 2.71
N GLY A 29 7.08 -0.05 3.33
CA GLY A 29 8.34 -0.01 2.57
C GLY A 29 8.60 -1.30 1.83
N VAL A 30 8.34 -2.44 2.46
CA VAL A 30 8.54 -3.73 1.81
C VAL A 30 7.60 -3.86 0.62
N LEU A 31 6.35 -3.42 0.78
CA LEU A 31 5.39 -3.47 -0.31
C LEU A 31 5.83 -2.60 -1.48
N LEU A 32 6.27 -1.38 -1.20
CA LEU A 32 6.68 -0.47 -2.27
C LEU A 32 7.89 -1.02 -3.01
N GLU A 33 8.82 -1.64 -2.30
CA GLU A 33 9.96 -2.25 -2.96
C GLU A 33 9.52 -3.39 -3.86
N ALA A 34 8.62 -4.22 -3.39
CA ALA A 34 8.13 -5.35 -4.18
C ALA A 34 7.41 -4.89 -5.43
N GLU A 35 6.72 -3.72 -5.35
CA GLU A 35 6.00 -3.18 -6.50
C GLU A 35 6.88 -2.26 -7.34
N ASN A 36 8.13 -2.06 -6.93
CA ASN A 36 9.06 -1.19 -7.65
C ASN A 36 8.54 0.25 -7.73
N ILE A 37 8.01 0.74 -6.62
CA ILE A 37 7.44 2.08 -6.54
C ILE A 37 8.27 2.91 -5.57
N SER A 38 8.64 4.12 -5.98
CA SER A 38 9.31 5.06 -5.11
C SER A 38 8.28 5.89 -4.37
N MET A 39 8.41 5.97 -3.05
CA MET A 39 7.46 6.74 -2.25
C MET A 39 7.46 8.21 -2.69
N ALA A 40 8.60 8.72 -3.12
CA ALA A 40 8.70 10.11 -3.52
C ALA A 40 7.88 10.41 -4.77
N ASN A 41 7.59 9.39 -5.58
CA ASN A 41 6.86 9.58 -6.82
C ASN A 41 5.45 9.03 -6.75
N ALA A 42 4.94 8.83 -5.55
CA ALA A 42 3.63 8.21 -5.41
C ALA A 42 2.75 8.99 -4.44
N VAL A 43 1.45 8.96 -4.70
CA VAL A 43 0.46 9.47 -3.75
C VAL A 43 -0.17 8.24 -3.12
N ILE A 44 -0.03 8.10 -1.81
CA ILE A 44 -0.44 6.89 -1.12
C ILE A 44 -1.50 7.22 -0.08
N MET A 45 -2.59 6.45 -0.10
CA MET A 45 -3.60 6.50 0.94
C MET A 45 -3.59 5.16 1.63
N PHE A 46 -3.32 5.16 2.93
CA PHE A 46 -3.17 3.95 3.71
C PHE A 46 -4.21 3.98 4.82
N LYS A 47 -5.12 3.02 4.82
CA LYS A 47 -6.21 2.98 5.80
C LYS A 47 -6.30 1.60 6.42
N ASP A 48 -6.75 1.56 7.66
CA ASP A 48 -6.98 0.29 8.32
C ASP A 48 -8.35 -0.25 7.96
N LYS A 49 -8.70 -1.41 8.50
CA LYS A 49 -9.96 -2.07 8.14
C LYS A 49 -11.19 -1.28 8.58
N ASN A 50 -11.01 -0.33 9.49
CA ASN A 50 -12.12 0.50 9.93
C ASN A 50 -12.19 1.81 9.15
N GLY A 51 -11.34 1.99 8.16
CA GLY A 51 -11.33 3.19 7.36
C GLY A 51 -10.52 4.33 7.95
N ASN A 52 -9.79 4.09 9.03
CA ASN A 52 -8.99 5.14 9.65
C ASN A 52 -7.63 5.24 8.97
N ALA A 53 -7.18 6.46 8.77
CA ALA A 53 -5.90 6.69 8.10
C ALA A 53 -4.75 6.17 8.95
N LYS A 54 -3.76 5.58 8.28
CA LYS A 54 -2.52 5.16 8.91
C LYS A 54 -1.39 6.01 8.38
N ASP A 55 -0.27 6.03 9.10
CA ASP A 55 0.88 6.81 8.68
C ASP A 55 1.41 6.28 7.35
N VAL A 56 1.77 7.19 6.46
CA VAL A 56 2.38 6.80 5.19
C VAL A 56 3.88 6.91 5.39
N ALA A 57 4.46 5.85 5.92
CA ALA A 57 5.89 5.79 6.20
C ALA A 57 6.36 4.37 5.90
N ALA A 58 7.62 4.26 5.48
CA ALA A 58 8.15 2.94 5.11
C ALA A 58 8.09 1.94 6.25
N SER A 59 8.20 2.40 7.49
CA SER A 59 8.21 1.51 8.65
C SER A 59 6.82 1.15 9.16
N THR A 60 5.76 1.72 8.58
CA THR A 60 4.41 1.46 9.07
C THR A 60 4.02 0.02 8.74
N ALA A 61 3.61 -0.72 9.76
CA ALA A 61 3.25 -2.12 9.58
C ALA A 61 1.94 -2.26 8.82
N ILE A 62 1.89 -3.26 7.95
CA ILE A 62 0.66 -3.61 7.24
C ILE A 62 -0.04 -4.69 8.05
N GLU A 63 -1.34 -4.53 8.23
CA GLU A 63 -2.13 -5.45 9.04
C GLU A 63 -3.31 -5.97 8.26
N GLU A 64 -3.90 -7.02 8.76
CA GLU A 64 -5.05 -7.63 8.10
C GLU A 64 -6.16 -6.61 7.91
N GLY A 65 -6.75 -6.59 6.73
CA GLY A 65 -7.85 -5.69 6.45
C GLY A 65 -7.44 -4.30 6.02
N ASP A 66 -6.14 -4.01 6.04
CA ASP A 66 -5.67 -2.70 5.59
C ASP A 66 -5.96 -2.52 4.11
N SER A 67 -6.07 -1.26 3.72
CA SER A 67 -6.32 -0.90 2.33
C SER A 67 -5.31 0.15 1.92
N ILE A 68 -4.59 -0.09 0.86
CA ILE A 68 -3.54 0.81 0.39
C ILE A 68 -3.84 1.18 -1.06
N ASP A 69 -3.95 2.49 -1.30
CA ASP A 69 -4.23 3.02 -2.63
C ASP A 69 -3.02 3.82 -3.07
N ILE A 70 -2.41 3.45 -4.17
CA ILE A 70 -1.19 4.08 -4.66
C ILE A 70 -1.43 4.61 -6.06
N GLN A 71 -1.16 5.89 -6.23
CA GLN A 71 -1.26 6.54 -7.53
C GLN A 71 0.06 7.16 -7.90
N ASN A 72 0.32 7.27 -9.19
CA ASN A 72 1.55 7.86 -9.67
C ASN A 72 1.43 9.38 -9.56
N ALA A 73 2.29 9.99 -8.77
CA ALA A 73 2.22 11.43 -8.54
C ALA A 73 2.47 12.22 -9.82
N SER A 74 3.31 11.70 -10.71
CA SER A 74 3.60 12.44 -11.93
C SER A 74 2.41 12.51 -12.88
N ASN A 75 1.45 11.61 -12.76
CA ASN A 75 0.27 11.67 -13.61
C ASN A 75 -0.59 12.87 -13.29
N LYS A 76 -0.51 13.36 -12.08
CA LYS A 76 -1.35 14.47 -11.72
C LYS A 76 -0.94 15.74 -12.36
N SER A 77 0.31 15.92 -12.51
CA SER A 77 0.76 17.19 -13.03
C SER A 77 0.65 17.20 -14.50
N GLY A 78 0.42 16.17 -15.01
CA GLY A 78 0.32 16.19 -16.36
C GLY A 78 -0.74 16.95 -16.85
N ASN A 79 -0.76 17.14 -16.67
CA ASN A 79 -1.37 17.72 -17.05
C ASN A 79 -1.48 17.99 -17.56
#